data_1ca2328fc6e874fdb366f5c6f0f5fb68
#
_entry.id   1ca2328fc6e874fdb366f5c6f0f5fb68
#
_cell.length_a   1.000
_cell.length_b   1.000
_cell.length_c   1.000
_cell.angle_alpha   90.00
_cell.angle_beta   90.00
_cell.angle_gamma   90.00
#
_symmetry.space_group_name_H-M   'P 1'
#
loop_
_entity.id
_entity.type
_entity.pdbx_description
1 polymer ?
#
loop_
_entity_poly.entity_id
_entity_poly.type
_entity_poly.pdbx_seq_one_letter_code
_entity_poly.pdbx_strand_id
1 'polypeptide(L)'
;MIPSDHFVRFYNEVFKFLDAQGALPEYYEHISRHQELHCLKLFSEKGLAGVHEYYQKIFKEENCQGENLLNDHEVVLYMAKCPSLSKAIDNDAGACPKYCLHCPGWTMPLYAKAGLYQIYDLMGLDNPQCVEYIYDDKARALAKYNELKLTRNPEHILKNF
;
A
#
# COMPACT_ATOMS: atom_id res chain seq x y z
N MET A 1 -15.98 5.01 3.55
CA MET A 1 -15.86 5.39 5.00
C MET A 1 -14.60 6.21 5.13
N ILE A 2 -14.67 7.43 5.62
CA ILE A 2 -13.46 8.21 5.91
C ILE A 2 -12.88 7.65 7.20
N PRO A 3 -11.58 7.28 7.25
CA PRO A 3 -10.97 6.84 8.49
C PRO A 3 -11.19 7.88 9.57
N SER A 4 -11.75 7.50 10.70
CA SER A 4 -11.95 8.44 11.80
C SER A 4 -10.60 8.82 12.41
N ASP A 5 -10.45 10.05 12.88
CA ASP A 5 -9.24 10.50 13.57
C ASP A 5 -8.86 9.58 14.73
N HIS A 6 -9.88 9.06 15.41
CA HIS A 6 -9.69 8.12 16.52
C HIS A 6 -8.96 6.84 16.09
N PHE A 7 -9.39 6.20 14.98
CA PHE A 7 -8.73 4.99 14.49
C PHE A 7 -7.32 5.26 13.97
N VAL A 8 -7.11 6.35 13.23
CA VAL A 8 -5.79 6.69 12.73
C VAL A 8 -4.82 6.96 13.88
N ARG A 9 -5.24 7.69 14.91
CA ARG A 9 -4.43 7.91 16.13
C ARG A 9 -4.12 6.59 16.83
N PHE A 10 -5.11 5.71 16.98
CA PHE A 10 -4.91 4.38 17.56
C PHE A 10 -3.88 3.56 16.78
N TYR A 11 -4.02 3.44 15.46
CA TYR A 11 -3.04 2.74 14.63
C TYR A 11 -1.65 3.36 14.72
N ASN A 12 -1.56 4.67 14.70
CA ASN A 12 -0.30 5.38 14.81
C ASN A 12 0.45 5.02 16.10
N GLU A 13 -0.23 5.05 17.23
CA GLU A 13 0.39 4.71 18.53
C GLU A 13 0.72 3.22 18.63
N VAL A 14 -0.12 2.33 18.10
CA VAL A 14 0.19 0.89 18.00
C VAL A 14 1.44 0.66 17.16
N PHE A 15 1.56 1.33 16.01
CA PHE A 15 2.75 1.19 15.15
C PHE A 15 4.02 1.70 15.82
N LYS A 16 3.97 2.84 16.51
CA LYS A 16 5.10 3.34 17.31
C LYS A 16 5.54 2.34 18.37
N PHE A 17 4.58 1.78 19.11
CA PHE A 17 4.85 0.79 20.16
C PHE A 17 5.49 -0.47 19.56
N LEU A 18 4.91 -1.02 18.48
CA LEU A 18 5.41 -2.23 17.83
C LEU A 18 6.78 -2.00 17.18
N ASP A 19 7.02 -0.83 16.59
CA ASP A 19 8.32 -0.47 16.02
C ASP A 19 9.39 -0.41 17.10
N ALA A 20 9.11 0.18 18.25
CA ALA A 20 10.01 0.23 19.39
C ALA A 20 10.36 -1.17 19.94
N GLN A 21 9.49 -2.16 19.75
CA GLN A 21 9.72 -3.57 20.13
C GLN A 21 10.35 -4.39 18.99
N GLY A 22 10.56 -3.82 17.81
CA GLY A 22 11.01 -4.54 16.61
C GLY A 22 9.97 -5.52 16.03
N ALA A 23 8.71 -5.44 16.44
CA ALA A 23 7.64 -6.38 16.07
C ALA A 23 6.74 -5.89 14.91
N LEU A 24 6.98 -4.69 14.40
CA LEU A 24 6.12 -4.08 13.38
C LEU A 24 6.05 -4.89 12.07
N PRO A 25 7.16 -5.44 11.52
CA PRO A 25 7.10 -6.27 10.32
C PRO A 25 6.27 -7.53 10.51
N GLU A 26 6.43 -8.23 11.64
CA GLU A 26 5.64 -9.44 11.97
C GLU A 26 4.15 -9.12 12.09
N TYR A 27 3.81 -7.97 12.65
CA TYR A 27 2.43 -7.50 12.75
C TYR A 27 1.80 -7.28 11.37
N TYR A 28 2.53 -6.70 10.41
CA TYR A 28 2.04 -6.51 9.04
C TYR A 28 1.81 -7.85 8.33
N GLU A 29 2.71 -8.82 8.48
CA GLU A 29 2.51 -10.17 7.96
C GLU A 29 1.27 -10.85 8.57
N HIS A 30 1.06 -10.63 9.88
CA HIS A 30 -0.11 -11.16 10.57
C HIS A 30 -1.41 -10.57 10.01
N ILE A 31 -1.48 -9.26 9.80
CA ILE A 31 -2.62 -8.61 9.15
C ILE A 31 -2.83 -9.20 7.75
N SER A 32 -1.77 -9.37 6.96
CA SER A 32 -1.86 -9.96 5.62
C SER A 32 -2.53 -11.33 5.62
N ARG A 33 -2.17 -12.20 6.56
CA ARG A 33 -2.78 -13.55 6.68
C ARG A 33 -4.28 -13.49 6.93
N HIS A 34 -4.78 -12.47 7.62
CA HIS A 34 -6.20 -12.30 7.92
C HIS A 34 -7.01 -11.63 6.80
N GLN A 35 -6.35 -11.19 5.72
CA GLN A 35 -7.01 -10.60 4.54
C GLN A 35 -7.20 -11.60 3.38
N GLU A 36 -6.83 -12.86 3.56
CA GLU A 36 -6.90 -13.86 2.49
C GLU A 36 -8.33 -14.07 1.96
N LEU A 37 -9.31 -14.12 2.84
CA LEU A 37 -10.72 -14.28 2.43
C LEU A 37 -11.33 -12.98 1.88
N HIS A 38 -10.76 -11.83 2.19
CA HIS A 38 -11.26 -10.53 1.79
C HIS A 38 -10.74 -10.07 0.43
N CYS A 39 -9.42 -10.06 0.25
CA CYS A 39 -8.76 -9.53 -0.94
C CYS A 39 -8.18 -10.63 -1.82
N LEU A 40 -7.46 -11.61 -1.25
CA LEU A 40 -6.71 -12.60 -2.00
C LEU A 40 -7.59 -13.41 -2.94
N LYS A 41 -8.78 -13.81 -2.51
CA LYS A 41 -9.72 -14.54 -3.36
C LYS A 41 -10.04 -13.75 -4.64
N LEU A 42 -10.37 -12.47 -4.48
CA LEU A 42 -10.71 -11.60 -5.61
C LEU A 42 -9.51 -11.41 -6.56
N PHE A 43 -8.32 -11.19 -6.00
CA PHE A 43 -7.09 -11.02 -6.78
C PHE A 43 -6.71 -12.29 -7.54
N SER A 44 -6.86 -13.47 -6.90
CA SER A 44 -6.55 -14.77 -7.53
C SER A 44 -7.55 -15.14 -8.62
N GLU A 45 -8.84 -14.81 -8.45
CA GLU A 45 -9.89 -15.15 -9.41
C GLU A 45 -9.93 -14.21 -10.62
N LYS A 46 -9.62 -12.92 -10.42
CA LYS A 46 -9.80 -11.88 -11.45
C LYS A 46 -8.51 -11.16 -11.85
N GLY A 47 -7.36 -11.47 -11.21
CA GLY A 47 -6.09 -10.81 -11.51
C GLY A 47 -6.16 -9.29 -11.37
N LEU A 48 -5.61 -8.57 -12.33
CA LEU A 48 -5.58 -7.10 -12.35
C LEU A 48 -6.98 -6.46 -12.29
N ALA A 49 -7.96 -7.07 -12.94
CA ALA A 49 -9.35 -6.59 -12.88
C ALA A 49 -9.92 -6.65 -11.45
N GLY A 50 -9.58 -7.71 -10.70
CA GLY A 50 -9.96 -7.84 -9.29
C GLY A 50 -9.29 -6.80 -8.39
N VAL A 51 -8.02 -6.49 -8.64
CA VAL A 51 -7.32 -5.41 -7.95
C VAL A 51 -8.00 -4.07 -8.19
N HIS A 52 -8.25 -3.75 -9.46
CA HIS A 52 -8.93 -2.51 -9.86
C HIS A 52 -10.31 -2.37 -9.21
N GLU A 53 -11.13 -3.43 -9.24
CA GLU A 53 -12.46 -3.48 -8.63
C GLU A 53 -12.39 -3.22 -7.12
N TYR A 54 -11.46 -3.87 -6.42
CA TYR A 54 -11.26 -3.70 -4.99
C TYR A 54 -10.92 -2.25 -4.62
N TYR A 55 -9.93 -1.67 -5.32
CA TYR A 55 -9.51 -0.31 -5.01
C TYR A 55 -10.49 0.76 -5.49
N GLN A 56 -11.29 0.53 -6.52
CA GLN A 56 -12.40 1.43 -6.84
C GLN A 56 -13.35 1.60 -5.64
N LYS A 57 -13.65 0.50 -4.96
CA LYS A 57 -14.48 0.52 -3.75
C LYS A 57 -13.79 1.27 -2.61
N ILE A 58 -12.53 0.96 -2.33
CA ILE A 58 -11.75 1.62 -1.26
C ILE A 58 -11.61 3.12 -1.51
N PHE A 59 -11.26 3.54 -2.72
CA PHE A 59 -11.13 4.97 -3.06
C PHE A 59 -12.42 5.75 -2.80
N LYS A 60 -13.56 5.14 -3.12
CA LYS A 60 -14.87 5.73 -2.87
C LYS A 60 -15.23 5.75 -1.37
N GLU A 61 -15.06 4.63 -0.68
CA GLU A 61 -15.47 4.48 0.72
C GLU A 61 -14.61 5.31 1.67
N GLU A 62 -13.31 5.42 1.39
CA GLU A 62 -12.37 6.19 2.20
C GLU A 62 -12.16 7.62 1.70
N ASN A 63 -12.87 8.03 0.66
CA ASN A 63 -12.77 9.36 0.05
C ASN A 63 -11.31 9.69 -0.32
N CYS A 64 -10.61 8.73 -0.93
CA CYS A 64 -9.23 8.93 -1.36
C CYS A 64 -9.16 9.94 -2.50
N GLN A 65 -8.16 10.81 -2.45
CA GLN A 65 -7.84 11.71 -3.56
C GLN A 65 -6.76 11.06 -4.42
N GLY A 66 -7.10 10.65 -5.63
CA GLY A 66 -6.18 9.96 -6.52
C GLY A 66 -6.86 9.29 -7.69
N GLU A 67 -6.13 8.41 -8.35
CA GLU A 67 -6.57 7.70 -9.54
C GLU A 67 -6.34 6.20 -9.40
N ASN A 68 -7.24 5.42 -9.96
CA ASN A 68 -7.15 3.96 -10.06
C ASN A 68 -7.34 3.59 -11.54
N LEU A 69 -6.25 3.29 -12.21
CA LEU A 69 -6.20 3.06 -13.66
C LEU A 69 -5.92 1.59 -13.95
N LEU A 70 -6.71 0.97 -14.80
CA LEU A 70 -6.51 -0.38 -15.31
C LEU A 70 -6.13 -0.31 -16.79
N ASN A 71 -4.97 -0.86 -17.13
CA ASN A 71 -4.50 -1.10 -18.49
C ASN A 71 -4.37 -2.61 -18.75
N ASP A 72 -4.00 -3.00 -19.96
CA ASP A 72 -3.95 -4.42 -20.38
C ASP A 72 -3.09 -5.31 -19.44
N HIS A 73 -1.96 -4.77 -18.94
CA HIS A 73 -0.98 -5.53 -18.16
C HIS A 73 -0.60 -4.88 -16.83
N GLU A 74 -1.30 -3.82 -16.43
CA GLU A 74 -0.99 -3.13 -15.19
C GLU A 74 -2.24 -2.49 -14.57
N VAL A 75 -2.20 -2.38 -13.24
CA VAL A 75 -3.01 -1.44 -12.48
C VAL A 75 -2.08 -0.39 -11.88
N VAL A 76 -2.43 0.88 -12.02
CA VAL A 76 -1.74 1.99 -11.39
C VAL A 76 -2.67 2.66 -10.39
N LEU A 77 -2.28 2.67 -9.12
CA LEU A 77 -2.99 3.35 -8.06
C LEU A 77 -2.17 4.57 -7.63
N TYR A 78 -2.60 5.74 -8.02
CA TYR A 78 -1.99 7.00 -7.61
C TYR A 78 -2.77 7.62 -6.45
N MET A 79 -2.13 7.76 -5.31
CA MET A 79 -2.66 8.45 -4.14
C MET A 79 -2.09 9.87 -4.10
N ALA A 80 -2.89 10.84 -4.53
CA ALA A 80 -2.50 12.25 -4.51
C ALA A 80 -2.50 12.83 -3.09
N LYS A 81 -3.40 12.33 -2.23
CA LYS A 81 -3.44 12.68 -0.80
C LYS A 81 -4.00 11.50 -0.01
N CYS A 82 -3.13 10.82 0.70
CA CYS A 82 -3.50 9.72 1.59
C CYS A 82 -4.30 10.26 2.79
N PRO A 83 -5.56 9.87 2.98
CA PRO A 83 -6.37 10.35 4.10
C PRO A 83 -5.82 9.88 5.45
N SER A 84 -5.26 8.68 5.49
CA SER A 84 -4.74 8.08 6.72
C SER A 84 -3.44 8.77 7.17
N LEU A 85 -2.41 8.83 6.30
CA LEU A 85 -1.15 9.49 6.67
C LEU A 85 -1.33 10.98 6.96
N SER A 86 -2.19 11.68 6.20
CA SER A 86 -2.48 13.10 6.47
C SER A 86 -2.98 13.31 7.88
N LYS A 87 -3.83 12.43 8.39
CA LYS A 87 -4.33 12.48 9.78
C LYS A 87 -3.28 12.07 10.82
N ALA A 88 -2.41 11.13 10.48
CA ALA A 88 -1.31 10.73 11.36
C ALA A 88 -0.28 11.85 11.53
N ILE A 89 0.03 12.60 10.46
CA ILE A 89 0.92 13.77 10.50
C ILE A 89 0.31 14.90 11.31
N ASP A 90 -0.99 15.12 11.20
CA ASP A 90 -1.74 16.18 11.92
C ASP A 90 -2.00 15.84 13.40
N ASN A 91 -1.47 14.73 13.89
CA ASN A 91 -1.55 14.33 15.29
C ASN A 91 -0.45 15.02 16.12
N ASP A 92 -0.79 15.53 17.30
CA ASP A 92 0.12 16.22 18.23
C ASP A 92 1.39 15.43 18.55
N ALA A 93 1.29 14.09 18.57
CA ALA A 93 2.42 13.19 18.80
C ALA A 93 3.23 12.88 17.52
N GLY A 94 2.84 13.39 16.37
CA GLY A 94 3.42 13.10 15.06
C GLY A 94 3.15 11.67 14.56
N ALA A 95 3.43 11.43 13.28
CA ALA A 95 3.30 10.11 12.68
C ALA A 95 4.43 9.16 13.10
N CYS A 96 4.13 7.86 13.18
CA CYS A 96 5.17 6.83 13.25
C CYS A 96 6.06 6.93 12.00
N PRO A 97 7.40 6.96 12.12
CA PRO A 97 8.30 7.06 10.97
C PRO A 97 8.09 5.95 9.92
N LYS A 98 7.57 4.80 10.34
CA LYS A 98 7.27 3.66 9.47
C LYS A 98 5.78 3.51 9.14
N TYR A 99 4.98 4.56 9.38
CA TYR A 99 3.53 4.50 9.16
C TYR A 99 3.17 4.02 7.75
N CYS A 100 3.82 4.56 6.72
CA CYS A 100 3.54 4.21 5.32
C CYS A 100 3.91 2.78 4.93
N LEU A 101 4.72 2.08 5.74
CA LEU A 101 5.07 0.70 5.46
C LEU A 101 3.93 -0.29 5.73
N HIS A 102 2.83 0.14 6.37
CA HIS A 102 1.71 -0.75 6.63
C HIS A 102 1.01 -1.20 5.33
N CYS A 103 0.79 -0.31 4.37
CA CYS A 103 0.14 -0.67 3.11
C CYS A 103 0.94 -1.75 2.34
N PRO A 104 2.21 -1.54 1.96
CA PRO A 104 2.99 -2.59 1.31
C PRO A 104 3.18 -3.81 2.21
N GLY A 105 3.31 -3.61 3.52
CA GLY A 105 3.52 -4.70 4.49
C GLY A 105 2.41 -5.75 4.49
N TRP A 106 1.14 -5.35 4.30
CA TRP A 106 0.05 -6.32 4.24
C TRP A 106 -0.38 -6.67 2.80
N THR A 107 -0.19 -5.78 1.81
CA THR A 107 -0.63 -6.04 0.42
C THR A 107 0.35 -6.90 -0.37
N MET A 108 1.66 -6.67 -0.21
CA MET A 108 2.69 -7.40 -0.97
C MET A 108 2.60 -8.92 -0.83
N PRO A 109 2.41 -9.50 0.37
CA PRO A 109 2.25 -10.95 0.49
C PRO A 109 1.00 -11.47 -0.23
N LEU A 110 -0.09 -10.70 -0.27
CA LEU A 110 -1.33 -11.09 -0.97
C LEU A 110 -1.14 -11.08 -2.49
N TYR A 111 -0.50 -10.03 -3.03
CA TYR A 111 -0.18 -9.99 -4.45
C TYR A 111 0.77 -11.10 -4.87
N ALA A 112 1.80 -11.39 -4.06
CA ALA A 112 2.70 -12.50 -4.33
C ALA A 112 1.96 -13.85 -4.40
N LYS A 113 1.02 -14.10 -3.46
CA LYS A 113 0.16 -15.29 -3.47
C LYS A 113 -0.77 -15.35 -4.68
N ALA A 114 -1.26 -14.21 -5.16
CA ALA A 114 -2.09 -14.12 -6.36
C ALA A 114 -1.30 -14.20 -7.67
N GLY A 115 0.04 -14.31 -7.62
CA GLY A 115 0.91 -14.32 -8.80
C GLY A 115 1.07 -12.95 -9.46
N LEU A 116 0.81 -11.87 -8.72
CA LEU A 116 0.95 -10.50 -9.17
C LEU A 116 2.22 -9.84 -8.63
N TYR A 117 2.77 -8.93 -9.40
CA TYR A 117 4.05 -8.25 -9.13
C TYR A 117 3.79 -6.79 -8.78
N GLN A 118 3.98 -6.45 -7.51
CA GLN A 118 3.75 -5.10 -6.99
C GLN A 118 5.06 -4.33 -6.83
N ILE A 119 5.02 -3.05 -7.22
CA ILE A 119 6.00 -2.04 -6.85
C ILE A 119 5.25 -0.93 -6.12
N TYR A 120 5.80 -0.50 -4.99
CA TYR A 120 5.28 0.61 -4.21
C TYR A 120 6.31 1.74 -4.19
N ASP A 121 5.97 2.90 -4.74
CA ASP A 121 6.74 4.14 -4.63
C ASP A 121 6.09 5.01 -3.55
N LEU A 122 6.71 5.07 -2.39
CA LEU A 122 6.20 5.81 -1.23
C LEU A 122 6.42 7.32 -1.32
N MET A 123 7.13 7.81 -2.37
CA MET A 123 7.47 9.23 -2.58
C MET A 123 8.12 9.94 -1.38
N GLY A 124 7.97 9.42 -0.18
CA GLY A 124 8.50 9.91 1.09
C GLY A 124 7.63 9.40 2.24
N LEU A 125 8.24 9.04 3.37
CA LEU A 125 7.51 8.44 4.50
C LEU A 125 6.66 9.45 5.28
N ASP A 126 6.93 10.72 5.11
CA ASP A 126 6.21 11.88 5.69
C ASP A 126 5.37 12.63 4.66
N ASN A 127 5.40 12.19 3.40
CA ASN A 127 4.60 12.76 2.32
C ASN A 127 3.34 11.89 2.11
N PRO A 128 2.12 12.42 2.24
CA PRO A 128 0.89 11.64 2.07
C PRO A 128 0.56 11.34 0.60
N GLN A 129 1.58 10.99 -0.17
CA GLN A 129 1.49 10.60 -1.59
C GLN A 129 2.23 9.28 -1.81
N CYS A 130 1.67 8.44 -2.66
CA CYS A 130 2.32 7.22 -3.11
C CYS A 130 1.77 6.77 -4.46
N VAL A 131 2.51 5.87 -5.10
CA VAL A 131 2.02 5.16 -6.29
C VAL A 131 2.25 3.66 -6.11
N GLU A 132 1.23 2.88 -6.40
CA GLU A 132 1.36 1.43 -6.58
C GLU A 132 1.29 1.10 -8.06
N TYR A 133 2.22 0.25 -8.49
CA TYR A 133 2.21 -0.37 -9.81
C TYR A 133 2.06 -1.86 -9.63
N ILE A 134 1.01 -2.46 -10.17
CA ILE A 134 0.72 -3.89 -10.08
C ILE A 134 0.68 -4.48 -11.48
N TYR A 135 1.46 -5.53 -11.71
CA TYR A 135 1.62 -6.19 -13.00
C TYR A 135 1.23 -7.67 -12.93
N ASP A 136 0.75 -8.21 -14.04
CA ASP A 136 0.58 -9.64 -14.27
C ASP A 136 1.84 -10.31 -14.88
N ASP A 137 2.82 -9.51 -15.31
CA ASP A 137 4.07 -9.95 -15.92
C ASP A 137 5.30 -9.43 -15.17
N LYS A 138 6.19 -10.36 -14.77
CA LYS A 138 7.39 -10.04 -13.99
C LYS A 138 8.40 -9.19 -14.76
N ALA A 139 8.54 -9.39 -16.08
CA ALA A 139 9.52 -8.64 -16.85
C ALA A 139 9.10 -7.16 -16.98
N ARG A 140 7.80 -6.89 -17.12
CA ARG A 140 7.23 -5.54 -17.10
C ARG A 140 7.42 -4.87 -15.74
N ALA A 141 7.12 -5.58 -14.66
CA ALA A 141 7.37 -5.09 -13.31
C ALA A 141 8.85 -4.76 -13.07
N LEU A 142 9.77 -5.63 -13.51
CA LEU A 142 11.20 -5.40 -13.38
C LEU A 142 11.68 -4.18 -14.20
N ALA A 143 11.16 -3.99 -15.41
CA ALA A 143 11.46 -2.83 -16.23
C ALA A 143 11.03 -1.53 -15.53
N LYS A 144 9.80 -1.49 -14.99
CA LYS A 144 9.29 -0.34 -14.24
C LYS A 144 10.09 -0.07 -12.96
N TYR A 145 10.43 -1.11 -12.21
CA TYR A 145 11.28 -0.96 -11.02
C TYR A 145 12.65 -0.34 -11.35
N ASN A 146 13.28 -0.78 -12.43
CA ASN A 146 14.56 -0.23 -12.86
C ASN A 146 14.45 1.23 -13.32
N GLU A 147 13.36 1.60 -14.02
CA GLU A 147 13.05 2.98 -14.39
C GLU A 147 12.93 3.89 -13.14
N LEU A 148 12.14 3.46 -12.16
CA LEU A 148 11.92 4.23 -10.93
C LEU A 148 13.20 4.45 -10.14
N LYS A 149 14.08 3.47 -10.07
CA LYS A 149 15.38 3.59 -9.39
C LYS A 149 16.30 4.67 -9.97
N LEU A 150 16.12 5.08 -11.21
CA LEU A 150 16.90 6.14 -11.83
C LEU A 150 16.44 7.54 -11.40
N THR A 151 15.20 7.68 -10.95
CA THR A 151 14.56 8.98 -10.72
C THR A 151 14.02 9.17 -9.29
N ARG A 152 13.94 8.09 -8.51
CA ARG A 152 13.38 8.07 -7.16
C ARG A 152 14.40 7.64 -6.12
N ASN A 153 14.15 7.93 -4.85
CA ASN A 153 14.94 7.38 -3.76
C ASN A 153 14.71 5.85 -3.66
N PRO A 154 15.74 5.02 -3.89
CA PRO A 154 15.56 3.56 -3.85
C PRO A 154 15.07 2.99 -2.52
N GLU A 155 15.31 3.70 -1.41
CA GLU A 155 14.84 3.29 -0.07
C GLU A 155 13.34 3.40 0.10
N HIS A 156 12.68 4.21 -0.76
CA HIS A 156 11.23 4.39 -0.76
C HIS A 156 10.52 3.54 -1.80
N ILE A 157 11.26 2.72 -2.57
CA ILE A 157 10.69 1.83 -3.57
C ILE A 157 10.72 0.40 -3.06
N LEU A 158 9.56 -0.14 -2.78
CA LEU A 158 9.39 -1.51 -2.30
C LEU A 158 8.85 -2.40 -3.43
N LYS A 159 9.11 -3.70 -3.35
CA LYS A 159 8.60 -4.69 -4.32
C LYS A 159 8.48 -6.07 -3.70
N ASN A 160 7.61 -6.92 -4.28
CA ASN A 160 7.32 -8.27 -3.79
C ASN A 160 7.98 -9.40 -4.60
N PHE A 161 8.96 -9.12 -5.46
CA PHE A 161 9.57 -10.10 -6.38
C PHE A 161 11.09 -9.97 -6.48
#